data_13f3920fd4d9f9e0cf1b68920228ad7e
#
_entry.id   13f3920fd4d9f9e0cf1b68920228ad7e
#
_cell.length_a   1.000
_cell.length_b   1.000
_cell.length_c   1.000
_cell.angle_alpha   90.00
_cell.angle_beta   90.00
_cell.angle_gamma   90.00
#
_symmetry.space_group_name_H-M   'P 1'
#
loop_
_entity.id
_entity.type
_entity.pdbx_description
1 polymer ?
#
loop_
_entity_poly.entity_id
_entity_poly.type
_entity_poly.pdbx_seq_one_letter_code
_entity_poly.pdbx_strand_id
1 'polypeptide(L)'
;MLELANLTKTYGGRTVLSNLSHVFEAGRFVAIMGESGVGKSTLLNLIAGLDAPDSGQVIVDGTPMAALDDDAATRLRRTRMGFIFQAFHVLPHLSLQQNVALPLLLNRSATARAEAMLAAVGLAGRGADFPRQLSGGELQRVAIARALVHQPALLLADEPTGNLDPETAGGILRLLRAEIKANGAGAIMVTHSHAAAEMADEVLLLTREGLRPA
;
A
#
# COMPACT_ATOMS: atom_id res chain seq x y z
N MET A 1 1.46 -13.62 6.47
CA MET A 1 2.85 -13.81 5.98
C MET A 1 2.85 -13.67 4.46
N LEU A 2 3.83 -12.97 3.90
CA LEU A 2 3.99 -12.81 2.45
C LEU A 2 5.36 -13.37 2.05
N GLU A 3 5.37 -14.23 1.02
CA GLU A 3 6.61 -14.80 0.48
C GLU A 3 6.71 -14.51 -1.02
N LEU A 4 7.88 -14.12 -1.44
CA LEU A 4 8.30 -13.97 -2.83
C LEU A 4 9.26 -15.11 -3.15
N ALA A 5 8.95 -15.91 -4.16
CA ALA A 5 9.75 -17.05 -4.55
C ALA A 5 10.23 -16.91 -6.00
N ASN A 6 11.51 -16.60 -6.19
CA ASN A 6 12.20 -16.50 -7.48
C ASN A 6 11.49 -15.59 -8.50
N LEU A 7 10.93 -14.45 -8.03
CA LEU A 7 10.18 -13.52 -8.88
C LEU A 7 11.05 -12.90 -9.96
N THR A 8 10.60 -13.02 -11.20
CA THR A 8 11.18 -12.31 -12.35
C THR A 8 10.11 -11.57 -13.10
N LYS A 9 10.40 -10.32 -13.48
CA LYS A 9 9.52 -9.49 -14.29
C LYS A 9 10.30 -8.69 -15.33
N THR A 10 9.79 -8.71 -16.55
CA THR A 10 10.39 -8.07 -17.72
C THR A 10 9.34 -7.24 -18.46
N TYR A 11 9.69 -6.05 -18.93
CA TYR A 11 8.86 -5.23 -19.82
C TYR A 11 9.67 -4.83 -21.04
N GLY A 12 9.12 -5.09 -22.22
CA GLY A 12 9.75 -4.72 -23.49
C GLY A 12 11.19 -5.24 -23.65
N GLY A 13 11.46 -6.46 -23.16
CA GLY A 13 12.79 -7.07 -23.21
C GLY A 13 13.78 -6.61 -22.12
N ARG A 14 13.39 -5.64 -21.25
CA ARG A 14 14.19 -5.20 -20.10
C ARG A 14 13.72 -5.89 -18.84
N THR A 15 14.59 -6.68 -18.21
CA THR A 15 14.33 -7.28 -16.91
C THR A 15 14.36 -6.20 -15.83
N VAL A 16 13.27 -6.07 -15.07
CA VAL A 16 13.09 -5.12 -13.97
C VAL A 16 13.33 -5.78 -12.62
N LEU A 17 12.81 -7.00 -12.44
CA LEU A 17 13.09 -7.83 -11.27
C LEU A 17 13.65 -9.17 -11.75
N SER A 18 14.69 -9.67 -11.11
CA SER A 18 15.38 -10.90 -11.50
C SER A 18 15.54 -11.81 -10.29
N ASN A 19 14.91 -12.98 -10.35
CA ASN A 19 15.04 -14.07 -9.37
C ASN A 19 14.94 -13.61 -7.90
N LEU A 20 14.01 -12.67 -7.62
CA LEU A 20 13.86 -12.06 -6.31
C LEU A 20 13.11 -13.00 -5.37
N SER A 21 13.75 -13.33 -4.25
CA SER A 21 13.15 -14.13 -3.17
C SER A 21 13.27 -13.39 -1.85
N HIS A 22 12.17 -13.32 -1.09
CA HIS A 22 12.15 -12.70 0.23
C HIS A 22 10.91 -13.14 1.01
N VAL A 23 11.00 -13.19 2.34
CA VAL A 23 9.87 -13.47 3.22
C VAL A 23 9.62 -12.25 4.09
N PHE A 24 8.42 -11.68 3.99
CA PHE A 24 7.96 -10.61 4.86
C PHE A 24 7.16 -11.21 6.02
N GLU A 25 7.63 -11.01 7.23
CA GLU A 25 6.98 -11.49 8.43
C GLU A 25 5.66 -10.75 8.70
N ALA A 26 4.68 -11.45 9.26
CA ALA A 26 3.41 -10.84 9.66
C ALA A 26 3.65 -9.79 10.78
N GLY A 27 2.89 -8.71 10.76
CA GLY A 27 2.97 -7.67 11.78
C GLY A 27 4.20 -6.76 11.70
N ARG A 28 5.05 -6.92 10.67
CA ARG A 28 6.22 -6.06 10.44
C ARG A 28 5.90 -4.93 9.48
N PHE A 29 6.43 -3.77 9.76
CA PHE A 29 6.44 -2.64 8.85
C PHE A 29 7.81 -2.57 8.17
N VAL A 30 7.88 -2.86 6.87
CA VAL A 30 9.10 -2.89 6.07
C VAL A 30 9.12 -1.71 5.11
N ALA A 31 10.22 -0.96 5.08
CA ALA A 31 10.47 0.04 4.07
C ALA A 31 11.41 -0.52 3.00
N ILE A 32 11.08 -0.32 1.73
CA ILE A 32 11.92 -0.68 0.59
C ILE A 32 12.41 0.61 -0.07
N MET A 33 13.71 0.82 -0.02
CA MET A 33 14.40 1.91 -0.70
C MET A 33 15.06 1.41 -2.00
N GLY A 34 15.54 2.33 -2.82
CA GLY A 34 16.27 2.01 -4.05
C GLY A 34 16.17 3.11 -5.08
N GLU A 35 17.00 3.05 -6.11
CA GLU A 35 17.02 4.03 -7.19
C GLU A 35 15.67 4.18 -7.91
N SER A 36 15.47 5.32 -8.57
CA SER A 36 14.29 5.51 -9.43
C SER A 36 14.34 4.50 -10.58
N GLY A 37 13.19 3.87 -10.88
CA GLY A 37 13.08 2.89 -11.97
C GLY A 37 13.70 1.52 -11.71
N VAL A 38 14.12 1.21 -10.47
CA VAL A 38 14.68 -0.12 -10.10
C VAL A 38 13.60 -1.21 -10.00
N GLY A 39 12.31 -0.83 -10.00
CA GLY A 39 11.20 -1.80 -9.96
C GLY A 39 10.37 -1.81 -8.67
N LYS A 40 10.49 -0.80 -7.79
CA LYS A 40 9.77 -0.75 -6.51
C LYS A 40 8.24 -0.82 -6.68
N SER A 41 7.66 0.03 -7.53
CA SER A 41 6.21 0.01 -7.82
C SER A 41 5.79 -1.27 -8.54
N THR A 42 6.67 -1.81 -9.42
CA THR A 42 6.44 -3.12 -10.05
C THR A 42 6.33 -4.22 -9.00
N LEU A 43 7.25 -4.23 -8.02
CA LEU A 43 7.21 -5.20 -6.93
C LEU A 43 5.90 -5.12 -6.14
N LEU A 44 5.44 -3.90 -5.78
CA LEU A 44 4.14 -3.73 -5.10
C LEU A 44 2.97 -4.22 -5.95
N ASN A 45 2.97 -3.96 -7.26
CA ASN A 45 1.92 -4.42 -8.17
C ASN A 45 1.88 -5.95 -8.28
N LEU A 46 3.04 -6.62 -8.33
CA LEU A 46 3.12 -8.08 -8.31
C LEU A 46 2.59 -8.66 -6.99
N ILE A 47 2.99 -8.07 -5.86
CA ILE A 47 2.50 -8.47 -4.53
C ILE A 47 0.97 -8.33 -4.44
N ALA A 48 0.41 -7.24 -4.98
CA ALA A 48 -1.02 -7.02 -5.00
C ALA A 48 -1.78 -7.90 -6.01
N GLY A 49 -1.06 -8.63 -6.88
CA GLY A 49 -1.68 -9.35 -7.99
C GLY A 49 -2.39 -8.42 -8.98
N LEU A 50 -1.90 -7.17 -9.13
CA LEU A 50 -2.32 -6.21 -10.15
C LEU A 50 -1.55 -6.43 -11.45
N ASP A 51 -0.44 -7.12 -11.39
CA ASP A 51 0.36 -7.62 -12.51
C ASP A 51 0.83 -9.04 -12.18
N ALA A 52 1.16 -9.83 -13.20
CA ALA A 52 1.65 -11.19 -13.06
C ALA A 52 3.17 -11.24 -13.27
N PRO A 53 3.93 -12.03 -12.48
CA PRO A 53 5.33 -12.27 -12.76
C PRO A 53 5.50 -13.12 -14.03
N ASP A 54 6.63 -12.96 -14.73
CA ASP A 54 6.98 -13.82 -15.88
C ASP A 54 7.43 -15.21 -15.41
N SER A 55 8.05 -15.27 -14.21
CA SER A 55 8.37 -16.52 -13.51
C SER A 55 8.44 -16.30 -12.01
N GLY A 56 8.41 -17.39 -11.25
CA GLY A 56 8.31 -17.36 -9.81
C GLY A 56 6.88 -17.14 -9.33
N GLN A 57 6.70 -16.86 -8.04
CA GLN A 57 5.36 -16.72 -7.47
C GLN A 57 5.34 -15.80 -6.24
N VAL A 58 4.19 -15.17 -6.02
CA VAL A 58 3.82 -14.46 -4.81
C VAL A 58 2.89 -15.35 -4.01
N ILE A 59 3.21 -15.56 -2.74
CA ILE A 59 2.42 -16.40 -1.82
C ILE A 59 1.94 -15.52 -0.66
N VAL A 60 0.64 -15.42 -0.50
CA VAL A 60 0.00 -14.64 0.58
C VAL A 60 -0.72 -15.60 1.52
N ASP A 61 -0.34 -15.60 2.79
CA ASP A 61 -0.87 -16.51 3.82
C ASP A 61 -0.87 -18.00 3.37
N GLY A 62 0.20 -18.42 2.71
CA GLY A 62 0.36 -19.80 2.20
C GLY A 62 -0.35 -20.09 0.88
N THR A 63 -1.07 -19.12 0.31
CA THR A 63 -1.79 -19.28 -0.96
C THR A 63 -1.03 -18.60 -2.09
N PRO A 64 -0.58 -19.32 -3.14
CA PRO A 64 0.00 -18.69 -4.32
C PRO A 64 -1.03 -17.83 -5.05
N MET A 65 -0.70 -16.57 -5.34
CA MET A 65 -1.59 -15.64 -6.04
C MET A 65 -1.99 -16.17 -7.43
N ALA A 66 -1.08 -16.86 -8.13
CA ALA A 66 -1.32 -17.45 -9.45
C ALA A 66 -2.31 -18.63 -9.42
N ALA A 67 -2.60 -19.22 -8.26
CA ALA A 67 -3.58 -20.29 -8.11
C ALA A 67 -5.03 -19.78 -7.93
N LEU A 68 -5.18 -18.46 -7.72
CA LEU A 68 -6.48 -17.81 -7.55
C LEU A 68 -7.07 -17.44 -8.90
N ASP A 69 -8.38 -17.69 -9.06
CA ASP A 69 -9.14 -17.07 -10.15
C ASP A 69 -9.35 -15.57 -9.89
N ASP A 70 -9.87 -14.85 -10.88
CA ASP A 70 -10.06 -13.40 -10.80
C ASP A 70 -10.98 -12.99 -9.65
N ASP A 71 -12.01 -13.76 -9.35
CA ASP A 71 -12.95 -13.48 -8.26
C ASP A 71 -12.29 -13.70 -6.89
N ALA A 72 -11.53 -14.77 -6.71
CA ALA A 72 -10.80 -15.05 -5.48
C ALA A 72 -9.68 -14.03 -5.24
N ALA A 73 -8.90 -13.69 -6.28
CA ALA A 73 -7.86 -12.66 -6.21
C ALA A 73 -8.46 -11.28 -5.88
N THR A 74 -9.59 -10.92 -6.51
CA THR A 74 -10.29 -9.67 -6.22
C THR A 74 -10.83 -9.65 -4.78
N ARG A 75 -11.37 -10.76 -4.30
CA ARG A 75 -11.84 -10.90 -2.91
C ARG A 75 -10.69 -10.76 -1.93
N LEU A 76 -9.54 -11.39 -2.19
CA LEU A 76 -8.35 -11.29 -1.35
C LEU A 76 -7.87 -9.82 -1.28
N ARG A 77 -7.70 -9.15 -2.42
CA ARG A 77 -7.33 -7.73 -2.46
C ARG A 77 -8.29 -6.87 -1.64
N ARG A 78 -9.60 -7.04 -1.89
CA ARG A 78 -10.66 -6.23 -1.27
C ARG A 78 -10.74 -6.40 0.24
N THR A 79 -10.50 -7.61 0.75
CA THR A 79 -10.70 -7.93 2.19
C THR A 79 -9.42 -7.87 3.00
N ARG A 80 -8.27 -8.16 2.39
CA ARG A 80 -7.01 -8.36 3.10
C ARG A 80 -5.96 -7.29 2.83
N MET A 81 -6.08 -6.55 1.71
CA MET A 81 -5.05 -5.60 1.30
C MET A 81 -5.57 -4.17 1.32
N GLY A 82 -4.74 -3.25 1.84
CA GLY A 82 -4.87 -1.82 1.64
C GLY A 82 -3.80 -1.34 0.67
N PHE A 83 -4.14 -0.44 -0.25
CA PHE A 83 -3.19 0.07 -1.21
C PHE A 83 -3.18 1.60 -1.22
N ILE A 84 -2.00 2.19 -1.03
CA ILE A 84 -1.74 3.62 -1.17
C ILE A 84 -0.89 3.78 -2.42
N PHE A 85 -1.47 4.32 -3.49
CA PHE A 85 -0.79 4.58 -4.75
C PHE A 85 -0.14 5.96 -4.75
N GLN A 86 0.93 6.12 -5.50
CA GLN A 86 1.57 7.41 -5.75
C GLN A 86 0.60 8.40 -6.43
N ALA A 87 -0.23 7.92 -7.36
CA ALA A 87 -1.31 8.68 -7.99
C ALA A 87 -2.62 8.42 -7.25
N PHE A 88 -2.94 9.12 -6.25
CA PHE A 88 -4.06 9.02 -5.28
C PHE A 88 -5.25 8.11 -5.63
N HIS A 89 -5.65 8.04 -6.91
CA HIS A 89 -6.80 7.30 -7.44
C HIS A 89 -8.10 7.57 -6.65
N VAL A 90 -8.27 8.81 -6.20
CA VAL A 90 -9.51 9.27 -5.55
C VAL A 90 -10.58 9.47 -6.62
N LEU A 91 -11.78 8.95 -6.40
CA LEU A 91 -12.87 8.99 -7.36
C LEU A 91 -13.52 10.37 -7.35
N PRO A 92 -13.47 11.14 -8.47
CA PRO A 92 -13.84 12.57 -8.48
C PRO A 92 -15.34 12.83 -8.29
N HIS A 93 -16.18 11.84 -8.55
CA HIS A 93 -17.64 11.94 -8.46
C HIS A 93 -18.19 11.50 -7.10
N LEU A 94 -17.36 10.99 -6.21
CA LEU A 94 -17.73 10.63 -4.85
C LEU A 94 -17.26 11.69 -3.87
N SER A 95 -18.03 11.92 -2.79
CA SER A 95 -17.58 12.74 -1.67
C SER A 95 -16.38 12.09 -0.97
N LEU A 96 -15.69 12.82 -0.08
CA LEU A 96 -14.54 12.27 0.65
C LEU A 96 -14.98 11.08 1.52
N GLN A 97 -16.11 11.21 2.21
CA GLN A 97 -16.66 10.12 3.02
C GLN A 97 -16.98 8.89 2.18
N GLN A 98 -17.59 9.08 0.98
CA GLN A 98 -17.89 7.98 0.08
C GLN A 98 -16.61 7.32 -0.47
N ASN A 99 -15.57 8.11 -0.81
CA ASN A 99 -14.27 7.58 -1.23
C ASN A 99 -13.65 6.70 -0.14
N VAL A 100 -13.63 7.18 1.10
CA VAL A 100 -13.08 6.44 2.24
C VAL A 100 -13.94 5.22 2.58
N ALA A 101 -15.26 5.33 2.50
CA ALA A 101 -16.19 4.23 2.81
C ALA A 101 -16.19 3.10 1.75
N LEU A 102 -15.65 3.34 0.55
CA LEU A 102 -15.75 2.41 -0.58
C LEU A 102 -15.30 0.98 -0.25
N PRO A 103 -14.14 0.72 0.39
CA PRO A 103 -13.74 -0.63 0.77
C PRO A 103 -14.73 -1.31 1.73
N LEU A 104 -15.33 -0.54 2.64
CA LEU A 104 -16.35 -1.05 3.57
C LEU A 104 -17.63 -1.45 2.83
N LEU A 105 -18.10 -0.61 1.91
CA LEU A 105 -19.27 -0.88 1.08
C LEU A 105 -19.07 -2.14 0.23
N LEU A 106 -17.92 -2.26 -0.43
CA LEU A 106 -17.57 -3.44 -1.24
C LEU A 106 -17.53 -4.72 -0.38
N ASN A 107 -17.15 -4.61 0.89
CA ASN A 107 -17.14 -5.72 1.86
C ASN A 107 -18.46 -5.90 2.61
N ARG A 108 -19.52 -5.12 2.27
CA ARG A 108 -20.81 -5.14 2.96
C ARG A 108 -20.69 -4.90 4.47
N SER A 109 -19.73 -4.06 4.87
CA SER A 109 -19.45 -3.69 6.26
C SER A 109 -20.05 -2.33 6.61
N ALA A 110 -20.23 -2.06 7.90
CA ALA A 110 -20.71 -0.76 8.38
C ALA A 110 -19.71 0.37 8.05
N THR A 111 -20.21 1.51 7.60
CA THR A 111 -19.40 2.62 7.08
C THR A 111 -19.02 3.67 8.13
N ALA A 112 -19.43 3.52 9.38
CA ALA A 112 -19.20 4.49 10.46
C ALA A 112 -17.72 4.85 10.67
N ARG A 113 -16.79 3.90 10.42
CA ARG A 113 -15.36 4.13 10.54
C ARG A 113 -14.81 5.15 9.52
N ALA A 114 -15.50 5.40 8.41
CA ALA A 114 -15.02 6.32 7.37
C ALA A 114 -14.84 7.75 7.88
N GLU A 115 -15.76 8.25 8.70
CA GLU A 115 -15.66 9.60 9.28
C GLU A 115 -14.51 9.69 10.30
N ALA A 116 -14.35 8.68 11.16
CA ALA A 116 -13.24 8.61 12.10
C ALA A 116 -11.88 8.58 11.38
N MET A 117 -11.79 7.86 10.25
CA MET A 117 -10.57 7.83 9.45
C MET A 117 -10.27 9.17 8.76
N LEU A 118 -11.30 9.88 8.27
CA LEU A 118 -11.11 11.25 7.77
C LEU A 118 -10.60 12.18 8.87
N ALA A 119 -11.14 12.09 10.08
CA ALA A 119 -10.65 12.87 11.21
C ALA A 119 -9.20 12.53 11.56
N ALA A 120 -8.83 11.24 11.56
CA ALA A 120 -7.47 10.76 11.87
C ALA A 120 -6.41 11.28 10.87
N VAL A 121 -6.80 11.52 9.61
CA VAL A 121 -5.91 12.12 8.60
C VAL A 121 -6.02 13.66 8.53
N GLY A 122 -6.65 14.31 9.52
CA GLY A 122 -6.77 15.76 9.60
C GLY A 122 -7.80 16.38 8.64
N LEU A 123 -8.84 15.63 8.27
CA LEU A 123 -9.95 16.07 7.41
C LEU A 123 -11.31 15.96 8.13
N ALA A 124 -11.33 16.19 9.47
CA ALA A 124 -12.54 16.17 10.26
C ALA A 124 -13.59 17.17 9.71
N GLY A 125 -14.85 16.74 9.64
CA GLY A 125 -15.97 17.57 9.18
C GLY A 125 -16.02 17.83 7.66
N ARG A 126 -15.06 17.31 6.89
CA ARG A 126 -14.98 17.52 5.43
C ARG A 126 -15.56 16.35 4.60
N GLY A 127 -16.26 15.45 5.24
CA GLY A 127 -16.80 14.25 4.57
C GLY A 127 -17.71 14.52 3.37
N ALA A 128 -18.43 15.66 3.37
CA ALA A 128 -19.31 16.08 2.27
C ALA A 128 -18.57 16.77 1.10
N ASP A 129 -17.30 17.15 1.28
CA ASP A 129 -16.49 17.78 0.23
C ASP A 129 -16.21 16.79 -0.91
N PHE A 130 -15.85 17.34 -2.06
CA PHE A 130 -15.46 16.56 -3.25
C PHE A 130 -13.96 16.73 -3.55
N PRO A 131 -13.32 15.74 -4.21
CA PRO A 131 -11.89 15.77 -4.53
C PRO A 131 -11.39 17.03 -5.21
N ARG A 132 -12.21 17.66 -6.07
CA ARG A 132 -11.88 18.92 -6.78
C ARG A 132 -11.61 20.12 -5.86
N GLN A 133 -12.02 20.03 -4.59
CA GLN A 133 -11.88 21.10 -3.58
C GLN A 133 -10.58 20.93 -2.75
N LEU A 134 -9.82 19.86 -3.00
CA LEU A 134 -8.67 19.47 -2.22
C LEU A 134 -7.34 19.77 -2.93
N SER A 135 -6.33 20.11 -2.13
CA SER A 135 -4.93 20.08 -2.54
C SER A 135 -4.43 18.66 -2.78
N GLY A 136 -3.29 18.52 -3.47
CA GLY A 136 -2.67 17.20 -3.68
C GLY A 136 -2.35 16.46 -2.37
N GLY A 137 -1.86 17.18 -1.34
CA GLY A 137 -1.61 16.59 -0.03
C GLY A 137 -2.89 16.13 0.69
N GLU A 138 -3.99 16.86 0.53
CA GLU A 138 -5.30 16.43 1.07
C GLU A 138 -5.84 15.20 0.34
N LEU A 139 -5.69 15.14 -0.98
CA LEU A 139 -6.04 13.94 -1.78
C LEU A 139 -5.24 12.72 -1.35
N GLN A 140 -3.94 12.89 -1.06
CA GLN A 140 -3.10 11.82 -0.51
C GLN A 140 -3.65 11.32 0.82
N ARG A 141 -4.04 12.21 1.73
CA ARG A 141 -4.63 11.85 3.02
C ARG A 141 -5.96 11.09 2.88
N VAL A 142 -6.81 11.45 1.92
CA VAL A 142 -8.03 10.70 1.60
C VAL A 142 -7.69 9.29 1.11
N ALA A 143 -6.70 9.14 0.22
CA ALA A 143 -6.24 7.84 -0.27
C ALA A 143 -5.71 6.95 0.86
N ILE A 144 -4.98 7.53 1.82
CA ILE A 144 -4.49 6.84 3.01
C ILE A 144 -5.64 6.39 3.91
N ALA A 145 -6.60 7.27 4.20
CA ALA A 145 -7.79 6.94 4.98
C ALA A 145 -8.57 5.78 4.34
N ARG A 146 -8.75 5.81 3.01
CA ARG A 146 -9.38 4.73 2.25
C ARG A 146 -8.64 3.41 2.37
N ALA A 147 -7.31 3.43 2.29
CA ALA A 147 -6.49 2.22 2.38
C ALA A 147 -6.54 1.55 3.76
N LEU A 148 -6.78 2.31 4.83
CA LEU A 148 -6.77 1.83 6.21
C LEU A 148 -8.17 1.50 6.77
N VAL A 149 -9.25 2.06 6.18
CA VAL A 149 -10.59 2.04 6.77
C VAL A 149 -11.14 0.65 7.07
N HIS A 150 -10.81 -0.34 6.25
CA HIS A 150 -11.25 -1.74 6.39
C HIS A 150 -10.29 -2.62 7.17
N GLN A 151 -9.27 -2.04 7.83
CA GLN A 151 -8.28 -2.74 8.65
C GLN A 151 -7.60 -3.89 7.91
N PRO A 152 -6.88 -3.60 6.82
CA PRO A 152 -6.25 -4.63 6.01
C PRO A 152 -5.21 -5.42 6.82
N ALA A 153 -5.00 -6.69 6.47
CA ALA A 153 -3.93 -7.50 7.03
C ALA A 153 -2.56 -7.18 6.40
N LEU A 154 -2.55 -6.63 5.19
CA LEU A 154 -1.36 -6.20 4.48
C LEU A 154 -1.59 -4.81 3.88
N LEU A 155 -0.75 -3.84 4.23
CA LEU A 155 -0.72 -2.52 3.62
C LEU A 155 0.42 -2.43 2.62
N LEU A 156 0.12 -2.03 1.39
CA LEU A 156 1.10 -1.75 0.33
C LEU A 156 1.07 -0.24 0.05
N ALA A 157 2.19 0.44 0.21
CA ALA A 157 2.26 1.89 0.08
C ALA A 157 3.37 2.30 -0.90
N ASP A 158 2.99 2.98 -1.97
CA ASP A 158 3.89 3.54 -2.96
C ASP A 158 4.03 5.05 -2.73
N GLU A 159 5.16 5.48 -2.18
CA GLU A 159 5.49 6.88 -1.84
C GLU A 159 4.38 7.60 -1.06
N PRO A 160 3.90 7.05 0.07
CA PRO A 160 2.67 7.52 0.72
C PRO A 160 2.73 8.96 1.22
N THR A 161 3.92 9.53 1.37
CA THR A 161 4.14 10.89 1.89
C THR A 161 4.85 11.83 0.91
N GLY A 162 5.09 11.40 -0.31
CA GLY A 162 5.86 12.16 -1.31
C GLY A 162 5.25 13.52 -1.71
N ASN A 163 3.95 13.69 -1.51
CA ASN A 163 3.21 14.92 -1.84
C ASN A 163 2.81 15.74 -0.59
N LEU A 164 3.37 15.42 0.58
CA LEU A 164 3.06 16.07 1.86
C LEU A 164 4.23 16.96 2.31
N ASP A 165 3.91 18.03 3.03
CA ASP A 165 4.92 18.78 3.79
C ASP A 165 5.50 17.90 4.92
N PRO A 166 6.70 18.21 5.43
CA PRO A 166 7.40 17.36 6.39
C PRO A 166 6.63 17.13 7.71
N GLU A 167 5.89 18.12 8.20
CA GLU A 167 5.12 17.98 9.44
C GLU A 167 3.95 17.04 9.26
N THR A 168 3.17 17.24 8.19
CA THR A 168 2.05 16.37 7.81
C THR A 168 2.54 14.96 7.52
N ALA A 169 3.65 14.81 6.78
CA ALA A 169 4.26 13.51 6.49
C ALA A 169 4.58 12.73 7.76
N GLY A 170 5.22 13.38 8.75
CA GLY A 170 5.51 12.77 10.04
C GLY A 170 4.25 12.33 10.80
N GLY A 171 3.19 13.13 10.77
CA GLY A 171 1.89 12.78 11.35
C GLY A 171 1.27 11.54 10.71
N ILE A 172 1.27 11.50 9.38
CA ILE A 172 0.75 10.36 8.59
C ILE A 172 1.55 9.07 8.84
N LEU A 173 2.87 9.15 8.87
CA LEU A 173 3.71 7.96 9.12
C LEU A 173 3.46 7.39 10.54
N ARG A 174 3.27 8.25 11.55
CA ARG A 174 2.86 7.81 12.89
C ARG A 174 1.49 7.13 12.88
N LEU A 175 0.52 7.69 12.14
CA LEU A 175 -0.80 7.08 11.97
C LEU A 175 -0.70 5.71 11.30
N LEU A 176 0.04 5.58 10.20
CA LEU A 176 0.27 4.32 9.50
C LEU A 176 0.86 3.27 10.48
N ARG A 177 1.93 3.63 11.19
CA ARG A 177 2.56 2.74 12.18
C ARG A 177 1.59 2.32 13.29
N ALA A 178 0.78 3.26 13.80
CA ALA A 178 -0.20 2.97 14.86
C ALA A 178 -1.29 2.00 14.37
N GLU A 179 -1.86 2.24 13.18
CA GLU A 179 -2.88 1.36 12.58
C GLU A 179 -2.33 -0.04 12.27
N ILE A 180 -1.10 -0.13 11.71
CA ILE A 180 -0.42 -1.40 11.44
C ILE A 180 -0.27 -2.20 12.74
N LYS A 181 0.26 -1.58 13.79
CA LYS A 181 0.47 -2.26 15.09
C LYS A 181 -0.84 -2.63 15.79
N ALA A 182 -1.83 -1.74 15.80
CA ALA A 182 -3.12 -1.99 16.44
C ALA A 182 -3.87 -3.18 15.83
N ASN A 183 -3.70 -3.42 14.53
CA ASN A 183 -4.38 -4.48 13.80
C ASN A 183 -3.51 -5.73 13.59
N GLY A 184 -2.25 -5.75 14.05
CA GLY A 184 -1.30 -6.82 13.77
C GLY A 184 -1.02 -7.02 12.27
N ALA A 185 -1.21 -5.95 11.48
CA ALA A 185 -1.04 -5.97 10.03
C ALA A 185 0.43 -5.95 9.64
N GLY A 186 0.78 -6.56 8.49
CA GLY A 186 2.04 -6.30 7.82
C GLY A 186 1.95 -5.05 6.94
N ALA A 187 3.08 -4.36 6.71
CA ALA A 187 3.13 -3.26 5.76
C ALA A 187 4.43 -3.26 4.97
N ILE A 188 4.30 -2.95 3.68
CA ILE A 188 5.44 -2.72 2.78
C ILE A 188 5.27 -1.32 2.20
N MET A 189 6.22 -0.46 2.49
CA MET A 189 6.26 0.91 1.98
C MET A 189 7.48 1.04 1.07
N VAL A 190 7.28 1.47 -0.17
CA VAL A 190 8.39 1.92 -1.00
C VAL A 190 8.53 3.43 -0.87
N THR A 191 9.76 3.91 -0.71
CA THR A 191 10.03 5.32 -0.52
C THR A 191 11.45 5.71 -0.88
N HIS A 192 11.65 6.97 -1.25
CA HIS A 192 12.94 7.63 -1.38
C HIS A 192 13.30 8.45 -0.14
N SER A 193 12.37 8.66 0.78
CA SER A 193 12.57 9.44 1.99
C SER A 193 13.23 8.60 3.09
N HIS A 194 14.44 8.98 3.51
CA HIS A 194 15.09 8.36 4.66
C HIS A 194 14.28 8.53 5.94
N ALA A 195 13.70 9.70 6.17
CA ALA A 195 12.84 9.94 7.33
C ALA A 195 11.59 9.05 7.35
N ALA A 196 11.03 8.72 6.18
CA ALA A 196 9.93 7.76 6.10
C ALA A 196 10.42 6.32 6.37
N ALA A 197 11.59 5.95 5.83
CA ALA A 197 12.16 4.62 6.03
C ALA A 197 12.51 4.34 7.50
N GLU A 198 13.01 5.33 8.24
CA GLU A 198 13.32 5.23 9.68
C GLU A 198 12.08 4.90 10.56
N MET A 199 10.88 5.12 10.05
CA MET A 199 9.64 4.76 10.75
C MET A 199 9.30 3.27 10.65
N ALA A 200 9.93 2.53 9.75
CA ALA A 200 9.75 1.10 9.57
C ALA A 200 10.50 0.28 10.64
N ASP A 201 10.12 -0.97 10.81
CA ASP A 201 10.81 -1.92 11.69
C ASP A 201 12.04 -2.51 11.01
N GLU A 202 12.07 -2.47 9.66
CA GLU A 202 13.15 -2.98 8.82
C GLU A 202 13.25 -2.13 7.55
N VAL A 203 14.47 -1.88 7.10
CA VAL A 203 14.74 -1.17 5.85
C VAL A 203 15.51 -2.09 4.90
N LEU A 204 14.94 -2.28 3.71
CA LEU A 204 15.56 -3.05 2.63
C LEU A 204 15.92 -2.14 1.47
N LEU A 205 16.99 -2.48 0.78
CA LEU A 205 17.40 -1.85 -0.46
C LEU A 205 17.06 -2.78 -1.64
N LEU A 206 16.21 -2.32 -2.55
CA LEU A 206 15.95 -3.00 -3.81
C LEU A 206 17.04 -2.59 -4.82
N THR A 207 17.77 -3.58 -5.31
CA THR A 207 18.80 -3.43 -6.34
C THR A 207 18.47 -4.35 -7.53
N ARG A 208 19.27 -4.29 -8.58
CA ARG A 208 19.15 -5.24 -9.70
C ARG A 208 19.47 -6.68 -9.30
N GLU A 209 20.18 -6.88 -8.21
CA GLU A 209 20.59 -8.20 -7.68
C GLU A 209 19.55 -8.76 -6.70
N GLY A 210 18.53 -7.98 -6.31
CA GLY A 210 17.48 -8.38 -5.39
C GLY A 210 17.30 -7.43 -4.20
N LEU A 211 16.60 -7.91 -3.16
CA LEU A 211 16.42 -7.23 -1.88
C LEU A 211 17.56 -7.58 -0.92
N ARG A 212 18.12 -6.56 -0.26
CA ARG A 212 19.14 -6.74 0.78
C ARG A 212 18.88 -5.75 1.94
N PRO A 213 19.32 -6.01 3.16
CA PRO A 213 19.30 -5.03 4.24
C PRO A 213 20.02 -3.72 3.82
N ALA A 214 19.46 -2.58 4.24
CA ALA A 214 19.99 -1.24 3.91
C ALA A 214 21.16 -0.86 4.81
#